data_03f9ff34380c73f1074066d7247539f9
#
_entry.id   03f9ff34380c73f1074066d7247539f9
#
_cell.length_a   1.000
_cell.length_b   1.000
_cell.length_c   1.000
_cell.angle_alpha   90.00
_cell.angle_beta   90.00
_cell.angle_gamma   90.00
#
_symmetry.space_group_name_H-M   'P 1'
#
loop_
_entity.id
_entity.type
_entity.pdbx_description
1 polymer ?
#
loop_
_entity_poly.entity_id
_entity_poly.type
_entity_poly.pdbx_seq_one_letter_code
_entity_poly.pdbx_strand_id
1 'polypeptide(L)'
;MGNSLAIGVAYSDQNIIGADVVSATNIVATGQIGYAAGNYSTVTQTNNKSTAVTINTPSGSIITASSQLAPSAQAVFVVNCSAISPKDNVIISPASGGTLGAYNIFVAAVANGSFTVVIKNSTNNAYSEVLNINYAILHTQG
;
A
#
# COMPACT_ATOMS: atom_id res chain seq x y z
N MET A 1 9.78 14.10 34.97
CA MET A 1 10.11 15.49 34.58
C MET A 1 9.12 15.91 33.53
N GLY A 2 8.20 16.77 33.93
CA GLY A 2 7.25 17.33 32.99
C GLY A 2 7.97 18.13 31.92
N ASN A 3 7.67 17.83 30.68
CA ASN A 3 8.10 18.60 29.56
C ASN A 3 7.51 20.01 29.69
N SER A 4 8.35 21.02 29.71
CA SER A 4 7.91 22.39 29.68
C SER A 4 7.15 22.65 28.40
N LEU A 5 5.91 23.08 28.54
CA LEU A 5 5.09 23.55 27.44
C LEU A 5 5.82 24.63 26.65
N ALA A 6 6.22 24.31 25.43
CA ALA A 6 6.38 25.34 24.44
C ALA A 6 4.96 25.72 23.98
N ILE A 7 4.39 26.71 24.66
CA ILE A 7 3.11 27.27 24.25
C ILE A 7 3.35 28.21 23.09
N GLY A 8 2.98 27.77 21.92
CA GLY A 8 2.68 28.58 20.77
C GLY A 8 3.83 29.47 20.31
N VAL A 9 4.64 29.06 19.45
CA VAL A 9 5.05 29.73 18.23
C VAL A 9 5.71 28.67 17.37
N ALA A 10 5.04 28.21 16.34
CA ALA A 10 5.69 27.48 15.27
C ALA A 10 6.60 28.48 14.54
N TYR A 11 7.90 28.37 14.74
CA TYR A 11 8.86 29.03 13.86
C TYR A 11 8.81 28.30 12.51
N SER A 12 8.92 29.02 11.44
CA SER A 12 8.78 28.53 10.06
C SER A 12 9.82 27.49 9.63
N ASP A 13 10.75 27.14 10.51
CA ASP A 13 11.87 26.21 10.25
C ASP A 13 11.99 25.09 11.32
N GLN A 14 10.95 24.85 12.13
CA GLN A 14 11.01 23.81 13.14
C GLN A 14 10.77 22.43 12.53
N ASN A 15 11.75 21.55 12.71
CA ASN A 15 11.68 20.15 12.36
C ASN A 15 11.24 19.35 13.60
N ILE A 16 10.07 18.70 13.55
CA ILE A 16 9.63 17.79 14.60
C ILE A 16 10.24 16.42 14.33
N ILE A 17 11.29 16.06 15.10
CA ILE A 17 12.01 14.81 14.92
C ILE A 17 11.76 13.93 16.15
N GLY A 18 11.41 12.64 15.92
CA GLY A 18 11.29 11.66 16.99
C GLY A 18 10.02 11.79 17.84
N ALA A 19 8.98 12.46 17.34
CA ALA A 19 7.68 12.44 18.00
C ALA A 19 6.96 11.13 17.69
N ASP A 20 6.51 10.40 18.72
CA ASP A 20 5.71 9.20 18.55
C ASP A 20 4.31 9.54 18.01
N VAL A 21 3.75 10.65 18.47
CA VAL A 21 2.42 11.13 18.06
C VAL A 21 2.43 12.65 17.90
N VAL A 22 1.91 13.14 16.79
CA VAL A 22 1.55 14.54 16.59
C VAL A 22 0.03 14.65 16.64
N SER A 23 -0.52 15.23 17.71
CA SER A 23 -1.95 15.47 17.84
C SER A 23 -2.27 16.92 17.45
N ALA A 24 -3.06 17.08 16.41
CA ALA A 24 -3.45 18.38 15.88
C ALA A 24 -4.89 18.36 15.36
N THR A 25 -5.61 19.48 15.50
CA THR A 25 -6.95 19.64 14.91
C THR A 25 -6.88 19.64 13.37
N ASN A 26 -5.84 20.25 12.81
CA ASN A 26 -5.57 20.27 11.38
C ASN A 26 -4.07 20.11 11.14
N ILE A 27 -3.72 19.31 10.15
CA ILE A 27 -2.36 19.22 9.60
C ILE A 27 -2.43 19.71 8.15
N VAL A 28 -1.77 20.82 7.86
CA VAL A 28 -1.67 21.38 6.50
C VAL A 28 -0.24 21.23 6.05
N ALA A 29 -0.02 20.38 5.04
CA ALA A 29 1.28 20.23 4.41
C ALA A 29 1.36 21.11 3.17
N THR A 30 2.43 21.88 3.06
CA THR A 30 2.77 22.65 1.83
C THR A 30 3.64 21.86 0.86
N GLY A 31 4.02 20.64 1.25
CA GLY A 31 4.85 19.72 0.48
C GLY A 31 4.25 18.31 0.45
N GLN A 32 5.08 17.30 0.61
CA GLN A 32 4.69 15.90 0.56
C GLN A 32 4.30 15.37 1.93
N ILE A 33 3.27 14.52 1.97
CA ILE A 33 2.94 13.68 3.12
C ILE A 33 3.13 12.23 2.68
N GLY A 34 3.90 11.46 3.43
CA GLY A 34 4.14 10.05 3.10
C GLY A 34 5.06 9.37 4.09
N TYR A 35 5.35 8.12 3.78
CA TYR A 35 6.30 7.33 4.56
C TYR A 35 7.75 7.70 4.19
N ALA A 36 8.67 7.61 5.16
CA ALA A 36 10.10 7.74 4.92
C ALA A 36 10.61 6.63 4.00
N ALA A 37 11.71 6.86 3.30
CA ALA A 37 12.29 5.94 2.32
C ALA A 37 12.52 4.51 2.84
N GLY A 38 12.88 4.32 4.12
CA GLY A 38 13.05 2.99 4.73
C GLY A 38 11.75 2.20 4.94
N ASN A 39 10.59 2.80 4.71
CA ASN A 39 9.28 2.18 4.84
C ASN A 39 8.66 1.78 3.49
N TYR A 40 9.49 1.62 2.48
CA TYR A 40 9.11 1.14 1.15
C TYR A 40 9.92 -0.09 0.77
N SER A 41 9.27 -1.14 0.29
CA SER A 41 9.92 -2.37 -0.20
C SER A 41 9.26 -2.85 -1.49
N THR A 42 9.92 -3.78 -2.16
CA THR A 42 9.39 -4.44 -3.36
C THR A 42 9.41 -5.94 -3.18
N VAL A 43 8.34 -6.61 -3.62
CA VAL A 43 8.24 -8.07 -3.64
C VAL A 43 7.77 -8.56 -5.00
N THR A 44 8.26 -9.73 -5.43
CA THR A 44 7.88 -10.36 -6.71
C THR A 44 7.21 -11.70 -6.46
N GLN A 45 6.06 -11.94 -7.09
CA GLN A 45 5.42 -13.25 -7.12
C GLN A 45 6.24 -14.23 -7.98
N THR A 46 6.44 -15.45 -7.50
CA THR A 46 7.32 -16.43 -8.16
C THR A 46 6.58 -17.37 -9.11
N ASN A 47 5.37 -17.82 -8.79
CA ASN A 47 4.69 -18.89 -9.53
C ASN A 47 3.57 -18.36 -10.43
N ASN A 48 2.56 -17.76 -9.84
CA ASN A 48 1.39 -17.25 -10.56
C ASN A 48 0.78 -16.06 -9.83
N LYS A 49 -0.19 -15.42 -10.48
CA LYS A 49 -0.86 -14.22 -9.92
C LYS A 49 -1.68 -14.46 -8.64
N SER A 50 -1.90 -15.74 -8.26
CA SER A 50 -2.57 -16.10 -7.01
C SER A 50 -1.58 -16.50 -5.90
N THR A 51 -0.28 -16.44 -6.16
CA THR A 51 0.76 -16.74 -5.15
C THR A 51 0.80 -15.63 -4.10
N ALA A 52 0.66 -16.02 -2.83
CA ALA A 52 0.80 -15.09 -1.72
C ALA A 52 2.22 -14.50 -1.66
N VAL A 53 2.33 -13.27 -1.19
CA VAL A 53 3.60 -12.57 -0.97
C VAL A 53 3.72 -12.09 0.46
N THR A 54 4.95 -11.82 0.90
CA THR A 54 5.23 -11.20 2.21
C THR A 54 6.02 -9.92 2.00
N ILE A 55 5.51 -8.82 2.54
CA ILE A 55 6.13 -7.49 2.49
C ILE A 55 5.73 -6.71 3.74
N ASN A 56 6.68 -6.48 4.64
CA ASN A 56 6.41 -5.99 6.01
C ASN A 56 6.58 -4.47 6.16
N THR A 57 6.46 -3.72 5.08
CA THR A 57 6.53 -2.25 5.09
C THR A 57 5.14 -1.64 4.87
N PRO A 58 4.85 -0.46 5.42
CA PRO A 58 3.54 0.18 5.25
C PRO A 58 3.30 0.73 3.84
N SER A 59 4.32 0.75 2.99
CA SER A 59 4.19 1.06 1.57
C SER A 59 5.11 0.19 0.74
N GLY A 60 4.80 0.01 -0.54
CA GLY A 60 5.65 -0.82 -1.39
C GLY A 60 5.08 -1.10 -2.77
N SER A 61 5.79 -1.97 -3.47
CA SER A 61 5.45 -2.43 -4.80
C SER A 61 5.40 -3.96 -4.87
N ILE A 62 4.37 -4.47 -5.50
CA ILE A 62 4.18 -5.89 -5.77
C ILE A 62 4.30 -6.12 -7.26
N ILE A 63 5.29 -6.89 -7.67
CA ILE A 63 5.50 -7.31 -9.07
C ILE A 63 4.84 -8.69 -9.24
N THR A 64 3.82 -8.79 -10.08
CA THR A 64 3.10 -10.05 -10.26
C THR A 64 3.87 -11.02 -11.15
N ALA A 65 3.57 -12.31 -11.01
CA ALA A 65 4.04 -13.30 -11.97
C ALA A 65 3.43 -13.07 -13.37
N SER A 66 4.14 -13.52 -14.40
CA SER A 66 3.67 -13.44 -15.81
C SER A 66 2.63 -14.49 -16.18
N SER A 67 2.07 -15.24 -15.21
CA SER A 67 1.08 -16.27 -15.49
C SER A 67 -0.18 -15.72 -16.18
N GLN A 68 -0.76 -16.54 -17.02
CA GLN A 68 -1.96 -16.18 -17.78
C GLN A 68 -3.16 -15.95 -16.86
N LEU A 69 -3.90 -14.88 -17.15
CA LEU A 69 -5.22 -14.60 -16.62
C LEU A 69 -6.22 -14.64 -17.77
N ALA A 70 -7.10 -15.63 -17.75
CA ALA A 70 -8.09 -15.86 -18.80
C ALA A 70 -9.08 -14.68 -18.94
N PRO A 71 -9.83 -14.59 -20.04
CA PRO A 71 -10.88 -13.59 -20.23
C PRO A 71 -11.86 -13.57 -19.06
N SER A 72 -12.19 -12.39 -18.56
CA SER A 72 -13.13 -12.18 -17.45
C SER A 72 -12.76 -12.87 -16.12
N ALA A 73 -11.62 -13.57 -16.06
CA ALA A 73 -11.14 -14.26 -14.86
C ALA A 73 -10.52 -13.29 -13.85
N GLN A 74 -10.36 -13.79 -12.62
CA GLN A 74 -9.67 -13.08 -11.56
C GLN A 74 -8.60 -13.95 -10.91
N ALA A 75 -7.53 -13.30 -10.45
CA ALA A 75 -6.56 -13.86 -9.54
C ALA A 75 -6.73 -13.18 -8.17
N VAL A 76 -6.68 -13.99 -7.12
CA VAL A 76 -6.78 -13.52 -5.73
C VAL A 76 -5.54 -13.97 -4.99
N PHE A 77 -4.90 -13.08 -4.27
CA PHE A 77 -3.74 -13.43 -3.46
C PHE A 77 -3.68 -12.64 -2.15
N VAL A 78 -3.03 -13.24 -1.15
CA VAL A 78 -2.81 -12.63 0.15
C VAL A 78 -1.46 -11.93 0.16
N VAL A 79 -1.44 -10.72 0.70
CA VAL A 79 -0.22 -9.99 1.06
C VAL A 79 -0.07 -10.08 2.58
N ASN A 80 0.90 -10.85 3.06
CA ASN A 80 1.28 -10.87 4.45
C ASN A 80 2.09 -9.62 4.76
N CYS A 81 1.62 -8.82 5.71
CA CYS A 81 2.22 -7.53 6.06
C CYS A 81 2.04 -7.26 7.56
N SER A 82 3.13 -7.34 8.32
CA SER A 82 3.09 -7.08 9.76
C SER A 82 2.77 -5.64 10.13
N ALA A 83 2.83 -4.72 9.16
CA ALA A 83 2.54 -3.30 9.37
C ALA A 83 1.05 -2.96 9.31
N ILE A 84 0.15 -3.93 9.05
CA ILE A 84 -1.28 -3.67 8.87
C ILE A 84 -2.13 -4.18 10.03
N SER A 85 -3.13 -3.40 10.39
CA SER A 85 -4.18 -3.71 11.38
C SER A 85 -5.56 -3.80 10.74
N PRO A 86 -6.55 -4.49 11.37
CA PRO A 86 -7.84 -4.75 10.73
C PRO A 86 -8.68 -3.53 10.36
N LYS A 87 -8.40 -2.37 10.98
CA LYS A 87 -9.12 -1.11 10.72
C LYS A 87 -8.41 -0.21 9.73
N ASP A 88 -7.22 -0.59 9.26
CA ASP A 88 -6.46 0.22 8.32
C ASP A 88 -7.07 0.19 6.92
N ASN A 89 -6.79 1.23 6.15
CA ASN A 89 -7.14 1.30 4.74
C ASN A 89 -5.90 1.09 3.87
N VAL A 90 -6.03 0.26 2.84
CA VAL A 90 -4.97 0.05 1.85
C VAL A 90 -5.34 0.79 0.58
N ILE A 91 -4.53 1.77 0.23
CA ILE A 91 -4.59 2.45 -1.06
C ILE A 91 -3.77 1.60 -2.03
N ILE A 92 -4.36 1.17 -3.13
CA ILE A 92 -3.71 0.33 -4.14
C ILE A 92 -3.91 0.91 -5.53
N SER A 93 -2.88 0.85 -6.36
CA SER A 93 -2.96 1.31 -7.75
C SER A 93 -2.01 0.55 -8.67
N PRO A 94 -2.40 0.32 -9.94
CA PRO A 94 -1.44 -0.12 -10.95
C PRO A 94 -0.41 0.99 -11.15
N ALA A 95 0.89 0.62 -11.17
CA ALA A 95 2.00 1.54 -11.37
C ALA A 95 2.57 1.43 -12.78
N SER A 96 2.71 0.20 -13.29
CA SER A 96 3.21 -0.06 -14.64
C SER A 96 2.93 -1.50 -15.06
N GLY A 97 3.21 -1.81 -16.30
CA GLY A 97 2.99 -3.13 -16.89
C GLY A 97 1.53 -3.37 -17.25
N GLY A 98 1.31 -4.38 -18.07
CA GLY A 98 -0.02 -4.77 -18.54
C GLY A 98 -0.62 -3.85 -19.60
N THR A 99 -1.67 -4.35 -20.23
CA THR A 99 -2.47 -3.61 -21.21
C THR A 99 -3.35 -2.59 -20.48
N LEU A 100 -3.30 -1.33 -20.90
CA LEU A 100 -4.10 -0.25 -20.31
C LEU A 100 -5.60 -0.55 -20.38
N GLY A 101 -6.29 -0.42 -19.25
CA GLY A 101 -7.72 -0.68 -19.14
C GLY A 101 -8.11 -2.16 -19.07
N ALA A 102 -7.15 -3.10 -19.20
CA ALA A 102 -7.44 -4.52 -19.17
C ALA A 102 -7.69 -5.06 -17.74
N TYR A 103 -7.15 -4.42 -16.74
CA TYR A 103 -7.18 -4.93 -15.38
C TYR A 103 -7.89 -3.99 -14.40
N ASN A 104 -8.72 -4.59 -13.55
CA ASN A 104 -9.23 -3.94 -12.35
C ASN A 104 -8.54 -4.55 -11.12
N ILE A 105 -7.90 -3.70 -10.30
CA ILE A 105 -7.11 -4.13 -9.14
C ILE A 105 -7.70 -3.45 -7.92
N PHE A 106 -8.02 -4.25 -6.89
CA PHE A 106 -8.60 -3.73 -5.65
C PHE A 106 -8.27 -4.61 -4.45
N VAL A 107 -8.41 -4.04 -3.26
CA VAL A 107 -8.30 -4.77 -1.98
C VAL A 107 -9.68 -5.30 -1.62
N ALA A 108 -9.77 -6.61 -1.42
CA ALA A 108 -11.02 -7.29 -1.10
C ALA A 108 -11.23 -7.48 0.41
N ALA A 109 -10.16 -7.56 1.18
CA ALA A 109 -10.22 -7.74 2.63
C ALA A 109 -8.97 -7.21 3.32
N VAL A 110 -9.12 -6.76 4.55
CA VAL A 110 -8.04 -6.38 5.46
C VAL A 110 -8.19 -7.15 6.76
N ALA A 111 -7.10 -7.71 7.26
CA ALA A 111 -7.05 -8.47 8.51
C ALA A 111 -5.80 -8.09 9.31
N ASN A 112 -5.68 -8.59 10.52
CA ASN A 112 -4.46 -8.43 11.29
C ASN A 112 -3.29 -9.14 10.60
N GLY A 113 -2.27 -8.39 10.23
CA GLY A 113 -1.06 -8.93 9.58
C GLY A 113 -1.22 -9.29 8.10
N SER A 114 -2.34 -8.95 7.44
CA SER A 114 -2.50 -9.25 6.01
C SER A 114 -3.63 -8.46 5.33
N PHE A 115 -3.55 -8.37 4.00
CA PHE A 115 -4.66 -7.92 3.16
C PHE A 115 -4.75 -8.77 1.89
N THR A 116 -5.94 -8.83 1.30
CA THR A 116 -6.21 -9.63 0.10
C THR A 116 -6.37 -8.72 -1.10
N VAL A 117 -5.64 -9.01 -2.16
CA VAL A 117 -5.69 -8.29 -3.44
C VAL A 117 -6.39 -9.15 -4.48
N VAL A 118 -7.25 -8.53 -5.26
CA VAL A 118 -7.89 -9.11 -6.44
C VAL A 118 -7.39 -8.38 -7.68
N ILE A 119 -6.97 -9.15 -8.68
CA ILE A 119 -6.68 -8.69 -10.04
C ILE A 119 -7.71 -9.32 -10.95
N LYS A 120 -8.55 -8.52 -11.56
CA LYS A 120 -9.57 -8.97 -12.51
C LYS A 120 -9.18 -8.57 -13.91
N ASN A 121 -9.14 -9.52 -14.82
CA ASN A 121 -9.12 -9.25 -16.26
C ASN A 121 -10.53 -8.84 -16.72
N SER A 122 -10.69 -7.60 -17.11
CA SER A 122 -11.99 -7.03 -17.52
C SER A 122 -12.24 -7.10 -19.02
N THR A 123 -11.46 -7.89 -19.74
CA THR A 123 -11.52 -8.02 -21.19
C THR A 123 -11.93 -9.43 -21.64
N ASN A 124 -12.15 -9.58 -22.95
CA ASN A 124 -12.41 -10.86 -23.59
C ASN A 124 -11.14 -11.56 -24.12
N ASN A 125 -9.95 -11.04 -23.78
CA ASN A 125 -8.66 -11.60 -24.16
C ASN A 125 -7.94 -12.18 -22.94
N ALA A 126 -7.15 -13.23 -23.14
CA ALA A 126 -6.26 -13.75 -22.13
C ALA A 126 -4.92 -13.00 -22.16
N TYR A 127 -4.36 -12.70 -21.00
CA TYR A 127 -3.08 -11.99 -20.87
C TYR A 127 -2.12 -12.70 -19.93
N SER A 128 -0.85 -12.75 -20.34
CA SER A 128 0.27 -13.28 -19.51
C SER A 128 1.28 -12.17 -19.22
N GLU A 129 0.79 -11.08 -18.65
CA GLU A 129 1.56 -9.86 -18.40
C GLU A 129 1.99 -9.76 -16.96
N VAL A 130 3.15 -9.16 -16.73
CA VAL A 130 3.60 -8.73 -15.41
C VAL A 130 2.96 -7.37 -15.10
N LEU A 131 2.37 -7.26 -13.93
CA LEU A 131 1.83 -6.00 -13.41
C LEU A 131 2.69 -5.54 -12.24
N ASN A 132 2.99 -4.27 -12.19
CA ASN A 132 3.58 -3.61 -11.04
C ASN A 132 2.48 -2.84 -10.32
N ILE A 133 2.26 -3.16 -9.05
CA ILE A 133 1.16 -2.66 -8.24
C ILE A 133 1.74 -1.95 -7.03
N ASN A 134 1.51 -0.66 -6.90
CA ASN A 134 1.89 0.10 -5.71
C ASN A 134 0.80 0.04 -4.66
N TYR A 135 1.20 0.01 -3.38
CA TYR A 135 0.28 0.15 -2.26
C TYR A 135 0.85 1.07 -1.17
N ALA A 136 -0.05 1.63 -0.39
CA ALA A 136 0.25 2.33 0.86
C ALA A 136 -0.85 2.06 1.88
N ILE A 137 -0.47 1.87 3.14
CA ILE A 137 -1.39 1.65 4.24
C ILE A 137 -1.66 2.99 4.91
N LEU A 138 -2.92 3.36 5.00
CA LEU A 138 -3.36 4.48 5.82
C LEU A 138 -3.86 3.92 7.16
N HIS A 139 -3.09 4.16 8.23
CA HIS A 139 -3.45 3.69 9.56
C HIS A 139 -4.61 4.47 10.15
N THR A 140 -5.56 3.74 10.72
CA THR A 140 -6.67 4.34 11.48
C THR A 140 -6.53 3.98 12.96
N GLN A 141 -6.56 5.00 13.79
CA GLN A 141 -6.59 4.83 15.25
C GLN A 141 -8.02 4.44 15.65
N GLY A 142 -8.17 3.32 16.33
CA GLY A 142 -9.46 2.83 16.77
C GLY A 142 -9.44 2.28 18.17
#